data_c75badfcdefa9a667c390c7490c30a1e
#
_entry.id   c75badfcdefa9a667c390c7490c30a1e
#
_cell.length_a   1.000
_cell.length_b   1.000
_cell.length_c   1.000
_cell.angle_alpha   90.00
_cell.angle_beta   90.00
_cell.angle_gamma   90.00
#
_symmetry.space_group_name_H-M   'P 1'
#
loop_
_entity.id
_entity.type
_entity.pdbx_description
1 polymer ?
#
loop_
_entity_poly.entity_id
_entity_poly.type
_entity_poly.pdbx_seq_one_letter_code
_entity_poly.pdbx_strand_id
1 'polypeptide(L)'
;MLSNKAQNSGDPKAWRIKGDQSRWWTQPLLILAGIALGLSMPLAGADNFGTDVADAFKNGTFNVGFRYRYEFVDWDARTKDANASTLRTRLVYKTAPLFDTFLTLNMDDLRPIIGSNFNDTRNGKGQYPVVADPKGTDLNLASLTFTGLEGGKIVLGRQRINRENQRFIGTVPWRQNEQTFDSLSIDYAFTDKFKAFYSYVDRVKRIFGPDDPLPTLPTQALSANFSSNSHLLDASYTFSPLFRLKGYAYLLDLENDLLPSPTPLSIGLGTSDSFSSQTLGLRLTGKQDLGGDLNFSYAAEFAAQQDYADNPNNYDENYYVVEAGLDWAKFGFKLGYETLEGSGVAGESFQTPLGTNHKFNGWADLFLVTPPGGLEDLYIQGTAKALGGKFSLIYHDFSPQTGSGDYGSEIDFVASWSFMKNYSVLAKFALFDGDNNISDINKFWLMLSADF
;
A
#
# COMPACT_ATOMS: atom_id res chain seq x y z
N MET A 1 37.14 -34.75 -38.15
CA MET A 1 36.83 -33.38 -38.63
C MET A 1 35.83 -32.80 -37.68
N LEU A 2 36.25 -31.81 -36.94
CA LEU A 2 35.53 -31.10 -35.89
C LEU A 2 34.52 -30.14 -36.49
N SER A 3 33.32 -30.06 -35.94
CA SER A 3 32.43 -28.95 -36.13
C SER A 3 31.79 -28.57 -34.78
N ASN A 4 32.41 -27.63 -34.08
CA ASN A 4 31.86 -26.92 -32.96
C ASN A 4 30.74 -26.00 -33.44
N LYS A 5 29.52 -26.21 -32.98
CA LYS A 5 28.47 -25.19 -32.95
C LYS A 5 28.44 -24.62 -31.53
N ALA A 6 28.95 -23.40 -31.36
CA ALA A 6 28.73 -22.58 -30.22
C ALA A 6 27.25 -22.15 -30.21
N GLN A 7 26.45 -22.62 -29.25
CA GLN A 7 25.19 -22.05 -28.90
C GLN A 7 25.44 -20.84 -27.99
N ASN A 8 25.22 -19.66 -28.52
CA ASN A 8 25.08 -18.42 -27.73
C ASN A 8 23.67 -18.42 -27.13
N SER A 9 23.51 -19.00 -25.95
CA SER A 9 22.34 -18.75 -25.10
C SER A 9 22.66 -17.50 -24.30
N GLY A 10 22.11 -16.36 -24.71
CA GLY A 10 22.07 -15.15 -23.88
C GLY A 10 21.27 -15.46 -22.63
N ASP A 11 21.94 -15.53 -21.48
CA ASP A 11 21.32 -15.73 -20.19
C ASP A 11 20.60 -14.43 -19.80
N PRO A 12 19.26 -14.40 -19.63
CA PRO A 12 18.51 -13.20 -19.23
C PRO A 12 18.83 -12.72 -17.79
N LYS A 13 19.64 -13.45 -17.04
CA LYS A 13 19.97 -13.20 -15.63
C LYS A 13 21.14 -12.22 -15.39
N ALA A 14 21.62 -11.51 -16.40
CA ALA A 14 22.82 -10.66 -16.32
C ALA A 14 22.71 -9.41 -15.41
N TRP A 15 21.54 -9.12 -14.84
CA TRP A 15 21.31 -7.92 -14.00
C TRP A 15 20.98 -8.23 -12.52
N ARG A 16 21.17 -9.48 -12.06
CA ARG A 16 21.02 -9.83 -10.64
C ARG A 16 22.02 -9.07 -9.78
N ILE A 17 21.50 -8.19 -8.91
CA ILE A 17 22.28 -7.61 -7.82
C ILE A 17 22.37 -8.69 -6.73
N LYS A 18 23.53 -9.34 -6.59
CA LYS A 18 23.78 -10.25 -5.46
C LYS A 18 23.90 -9.40 -4.20
N GLY A 19 22.91 -9.48 -3.32
CA GLY A 19 23.02 -8.94 -1.97
C GLY A 19 24.11 -9.67 -1.19
N ASP A 20 25.07 -8.93 -0.66
CA ASP A 20 26.10 -9.47 0.24
C ASP A 20 25.49 -9.56 1.66
N GLN A 21 25.39 -10.77 2.21
CA GLN A 21 24.77 -11.08 3.51
C GLN A 21 25.66 -10.69 4.70
N SER A 22 26.29 -9.55 4.71
CA SER A 22 26.99 -9.08 5.90
C SER A 22 26.13 -8.12 6.71
N ARG A 23 25.61 -8.58 7.86
CA ARG A 23 24.85 -7.83 8.88
C ARG A 23 25.65 -6.68 9.52
N TRP A 24 26.31 -5.83 8.74
CA TRP A 24 27.15 -4.73 9.26
C TRP A 24 26.42 -3.38 9.34
N TRP A 25 25.13 -3.31 9.01
CA TRP A 25 24.39 -2.05 8.82
C TRP A 25 23.35 -1.71 9.91
N THR A 26 23.33 -2.41 11.06
CA THR A 26 22.38 -2.11 12.16
C THR A 26 22.71 -0.85 12.96
N GLN A 27 23.76 -0.11 12.63
CA GLN A 27 24.16 1.10 13.33
C GLN A 27 24.02 2.45 12.57
N PRO A 28 23.58 2.56 11.30
CA PRO A 28 23.58 3.86 10.63
C PRO A 28 22.44 4.80 11.04
N LEU A 29 21.32 4.26 11.56
CA LEU A 29 20.15 5.08 11.92
C LEU A 29 20.40 6.01 13.10
N LEU A 30 21.18 5.59 14.10
CA LEU A 30 21.56 6.44 15.25
C LEU A 30 22.63 7.47 14.89
N ILE A 31 23.51 7.17 13.95
CA ILE A 31 24.56 8.08 13.47
C ILE A 31 23.96 9.16 12.58
N LEU A 32 23.01 8.82 11.69
CA LEU A 32 22.34 9.79 10.83
C LEU A 32 21.36 10.71 11.59
N ALA A 33 20.70 10.22 12.65
CA ALA A 33 19.92 11.07 13.54
C ALA A 33 20.82 12.10 14.27
N GLY A 34 22.01 11.70 14.68
CA GLY A 34 23.02 12.61 15.24
C GLY A 34 23.54 13.62 14.21
N ILE A 35 23.69 13.23 12.96
CA ILE A 35 24.14 14.10 11.86
C ILE A 35 23.03 15.08 11.44
N ALA A 36 21.78 14.65 11.33
CA ALA A 36 20.63 15.52 11.00
C ALA A 36 20.38 16.58 12.08
N LEU A 37 20.54 16.23 13.35
CA LEU A 37 20.48 17.18 14.47
C LEU A 37 21.75 18.05 14.59
N GLY A 38 22.90 17.54 14.18
CA GLY A 38 24.18 18.24 14.28
C GLY A 38 24.45 19.24 13.14
N LEU A 39 23.88 19.06 11.95
CA LEU A 39 24.11 19.94 10.79
C LEU A 39 23.34 21.25 10.85
N SER A 40 22.35 21.40 11.72
CA SER A 40 21.50 22.59 11.81
C SER A 40 21.64 23.38 13.12
N MET A 41 22.52 22.98 14.06
CA MET A 41 22.75 23.75 15.28
C MET A 41 23.78 24.84 15.03
N PRO A 42 23.38 26.12 15.02
CA PRO A 42 24.37 27.19 15.20
C PRO A 42 24.95 27.04 16.61
N LEU A 43 26.26 26.88 16.72
CA LEU A 43 27.03 26.75 17.98
C LEU A 43 26.81 27.91 19.00
N ALA A 44 25.98 28.91 18.65
CA ALA A 44 25.80 30.16 19.42
C ALA A 44 24.48 30.24 20.21
N GLY A 45 23.71 29.12 20.43
CA GLY A 45 22.38 29.20 21.02
C GLY A 45 22.06 28.17 22.10
N ALA A 46 23.05 27.54 22.73
CA ALA A 46 22.81 26.45 23.71
C ALA A 46 22.01 26.89 24.95
N ASP A 47 22.06 28.16 25.33
CA ASP A 47 21.43 28.64 26.56
C ASP A 47 19.89 28.70 26.51
N ASN A 48 19.29 28.72 25.30
CA ASN A 48 17.82 28.78 25.09
C ASN A 48 17.23 27.49 24.53
N PHE A 49 18.01 26.46 24.21
CA PHE A 49 17.54 25.24 23.54
C PHE A 49 16.38 24.58 24.27
N GLY A 50 16.44 24.50 25.61
CA GLY A 50 15.35 23.90 26.42
C GLY A 50 14.04 24.70 26.30
N THR A 51 14.12 26.02 26.24
CA THR A 51 12.97 26.92 26.04
C THR A 51 12.41 26.77 24.63
N ASP A 52 13.26 26.73 23.63
CA ASP A 52 12.87 26.59 22.22
C ASP A 52 12.16 25.24 21.96
N VAL A 53 12.66 24.17 22.58
CA VAL A 53 11.99 22.84 22.54
C VAL A 53 10.63 22.92 23.22
N ALA A 54 10.52 23.50 24.42
CA ALA A 54 9.25 23.62 25.12
C ALA A 54 8.23 24.45 24.31
N ASP A 55 8.69 25.53 23.68
CA ASP A 55 7.85 26.36 22.82
C ASP A 55 7.41 25.63 21.53
N ALA A 56 8.26 24.81 20.93
CA ALA A 56 7.89 23.96 19.80
C ALA A 56 6.77 22.99 20.17
N PHE A 57 6.84 22.38 21.35
CA PHE A 57 5.76 21.54 21.86
C PHE A 57 4.50 22.34 22.19
N LYS A 58 4.60 23.47 22.88
CA LYS A 58 3.47 24.29 23.28
C LYS A 58 2.69 24.85 22.10
N ASN A 59 3.37 25.22 21.01
CA ASN A 59 2.78 25.77 19.80
C ASN A 59 2.45 24.71 18.74
N GLY A 60 2.46 23.45 19.11
CA GLY A 60 2.07 22.35 18.26
C GLY A 60 0.57 22.33 17.94
N THR A 61 0.20 21.51 16.97
CA THR A 61 -1.19 21.27 16.58
C THR A 61 -1.65 19.90 17.05
N PHE A 62 -2.91 19.82 17.50
CA PHE A 62 -3.55 18.58 17.92
C PHE A 62 -4.84 18.39 17.14
N ASN A 63 -5.04 17.20 16.57
CA ASN A 63 -6.23 16.84 15.83
C ASN A 63 -6.79 15.51 16.37
N VAL A 64 -8.12 15.41 16.37
CA VAL A 64 -8.86 14.21 16.78
C VAL A 64 -9.76 13.79 15.64
N GLY A 65 -9.66 12.52 15.23
CA GLY A 65 -10.50 11.92 14.21
C GLY A 65 -11.26 10.70 14.74
N PHE A 66 -12.51 10.57 14.36
CA PHE A 66 -13.34 9.41 14.62
C PHE A 66 -13.78 8.79 13.31
N ARG A 67 -13.69 7.46 13.19
CA ARG A 67 -14.23 6.73 12.04
C ARG A 67 -15.00 5.51 12.51
N TYR A 68 -16.32 5.60 12.48
CA TYR A 68 -17.19 4.45 12.61
C TYR A 68 -17.28 3.73 11.27
N ARG A 69 -17.24 2.40 11.32
CA ARG A 69 -17.36 1.54 10.14
C ARG A 69 -18.17 0.32 10.46
N TYR A 70 -19.20 0.08 9.66
CA TYR A 70 -19.89 -1.16 9.55
C TYR A 70 -19.46 -1.85 8.25
N GLU A 71 -19.08 -3.11 8.31
CA GLU A 71 -18.72 -3.95 7.15
C GLU A 71 -19.47 -5.29 7.27
N PHE A 72 -20.28 -5.60 6.26
CA PHE A 72 -20.93 -6.87 6.06
C PHE A 72 -20.20 -7.64 4.96
N VAL A 73 -20.01 -8.96 5.15
CA VAL A 73 -19.44 -9.85 4.13
C VAL A 73 -20.19 -11.16 4.16
N ASP A 74 -20.83 -11.47 3.06
CA ASP A 74 -21.37 -12.78 2.69
C ASP A 74 -20.40 -13.41 1.69
N TRP A 75 -19.88 -14.59 2.00
CA TRP A 75 -18.92 -15.31 1.16
C TRP A 75 -19.25 -16.81 1.21
N ASP A 76 -19.68 -17.36 0.10
CA ASP A 76 -20.13 -18.74 -0.02
C ASP A 76 -19.11 -19.80 0.40
N ALA A 77 -17.80 -19.45 0.39
CA ALA A 77 -16.75 -20.31 0.94
C ALA A 77 -16.70 -20.33 2.48
N ARG A 78 -17.59 -19.63 3.17
CA ARG A 78 -17.68 -19.59 4.64
C ARG A 78 -19.04 -20.06 5.12
N THR A 79 -19.08 -20.59 6.33
CA THR A 79 -20.32 -21.13 6.91
C THR A 79 -21.18 -20.06 7.58
N LYS A 80 -20.67 -18.85 7.73
CA LYS A 80 -21.32 -17.72 8.41
C LYS A 80 -20.91 -16.41 7.77
N ASP A 81 -21.81 -15.44 7.77
CA ASP A 81 -21.55 -14.09 7.31
C ASP A 81 -20.82 -13.26 8.37
N ALA A 82 -19.93 -12.38 7.91
CA ALA A 82 -19.28 -11.43 8.80
C ALA A 82 -20.10 -10.14 8.97
N ASN A 83 -20.14 -9.68 10.22
CA ASN A 83 -20.71 -8.40 10.61
C ASN A 83 -19.70 -7.68 11.52
N ALA A 84 -18.99 -6.70 10.98
CA ALA A 84 -18.00 -5.95 11.71
C ALA A 84 -18.49 -4.53 11.97
N SER A 85 -18.63 -4.16 13.23
CA SER A 85 -18.99 -2.80 13.67
C SER A 85 -17.86 -2.27 14.53
N THR A 86 -17.10 -1.30 14.01
CA THR A 86 -15.85 -0.84 14.62
C THR A 86 -15.79 0.69 14.69
N LEU A 87 -15.13 1.21 15.73
CA LEU A 87 -14.80 2.63 15.87
C LEU A 87 -13.28 2.77 15.97
N ARG A 88 -12.70 3.59 15.11
CA ARG A 88 -11.34 4.08 15.26
C ARG A 88 -11.37 5.48 15.84
N THR A 89 -10.60 5.72 16.90
CA THR A 89 -10.23 7.03 17.40
C THR A 89 -8.79 7.31 17.04
N ARG A 90 -8.53 8.42 16.37
CA ARG A 90 -7.20 8.86 15.94
C ARG A 90 -6.83 10.15 16.64
N LEU A 91 -5.66 10.17 17.27
CA LEU A 91 -5.07 11.36 17.87
C LEU A 91 -3.80 11.69 17.10
N VAL A 92 -3.69 12.89 16.56
CA VAL A 92 -2.51 13.37 15.85
C VAL A 92 -1.96 14.60 16.55
N TYR A 93 -0.70 14.57 16.91
CA TYR A 93 0.01 15.71 17.43
C TYR A 93 1.21 16.02 16.55
N LYS A 94 1.39 17.29 16.21
CA LYS A 94 2.54 17.77 15.46
C LYS A 94 3.10 19.00 16.15
N THR A 95 4.42 19.01 16.49
CA THR A 95 5.08 20.18 17.07
C THR A 95 5.15 21.33 16.06
N ALA A 96 5.29 22.55 16.56
CA ALA A 96 5.81 23.62 15.72
C ALA A 96 7.24 23.28 15.28
N PRO A 97 7.70 23.81 14.12
CA PRO A 97 9.06 23.55 13.66
C PRO A 97 10.10 24.20 14.58
N LEU A 98 11.15 23.46 14.88
CA LEU A 98 12.37 23.93 15.53
C LEU A 98 13.55 23.56 14.63
N PHE A 99 14.34 24.56 14.17
CA PHE A 99 15.41 24.39 13.19
C PHE A 99 14.95 23.57 11.96
N ASP A 100 13.84 24.00 11.36
CA ASP A 100 13.19 23.33 10.21
C ASP A 100 12.80 21.86 10.44
N THR A 101 12.79 21.41 11.70
CA THR A 101 12.44 20.04 12.09
C THR A 101 11.20 20.04 12.96
N PHE A 102 10.28 19.10 12.71
CA PHE A 102 9.12 18.87 13.57
C PHE A 102 8.89 17.40 13.84
N LEU A 103 8.35 17.10 15.03
CA LEU A 103 7.91 15.78 15.43
C LEU A 103 6.43 15.60 15.04
N THR A 104 6.10 14.41 14.49
CA THR A 104 4.72 13.98 14.31
C THR A 104 4.48 12.70 15.10
N LEU A 105 3.43 12.70 15.95
CA LEU A 105 2.93 11.54 16.65
C LEU A 105 1.49 11.29 16.21
N ASN A 106 1.15 10.02 15.95
CA ASN A 106 -0.22 9.60 15.69
C ASN A 106 -0.51 8.31 16.46
N MET A 107 -1.53 8.35 17.30
CA MET A 107 -2.05 7.18 18.01
C MET A 107 -3.43 6.84 17.46
N ASP A 108 -3.63 5.56 17.13
CA ASP A 108 -4.92 5.01 16.74
C ASP A 108 -5.41 4.02 17.80
N ASP A 109 -6.68 4.14 18.19
CA ASP A 109 -7.37 3.17 19.04
C ASP A 109 -8.55 2.60 18.27
N LEU A 110 -8.58 1.28 18.08
CA LEU A 110 -9.63 0.57 17.37
C LEU A 110 -10.40 -0.33 18.32
N ARG A 111 -11.72 -0.16 18.36
CA ARG A 111 -12.63 -0.96 19.19
C ARG A 111 -13.83 -1.47 18.39
N PRO A 112 -14.22 -2.74 18.54
CA PRO A 112 -15.55 -3.18 18.14
C PRO A 112 -16.59 -2.53 19.07
N ILE A 113 -17.68 -1.99 18.48
CA ILE A 113 -18.72 -1.30 19.25
C ILE A 113 -19.90 -2.23 19.56
N ILE A 114 -20.40 -2.92 18.54
CA ILE A 114 -21.60 -3.78 18.61
C ILE A 114 -21.26 -5.10 17.94
N GLY A 115 -21.34 -6.20 18.70
CA GLY A 115 -21.16 -7.55 18.19
C GLY A 115 -19.83 -7.73 17.44
N SER A 116 -19.18 -8.85 17.58
CA SER A 116 -17.97 -9.17 16.85
C SER A 116 -18.13 -10.49 16.18
N ASN A 117 -18.90 -10.51 15.07
CA ASN A 117 -19.18 -11.70 14.30
C ASN A 117 -18.40 -11.69 12.98
N PHE A 118 -17.09 -11.49 13.07
CA PHE A 118 -16.17 -11.49 11.93
C PHE A 118 -14.83 -12.09 12.35
N ASN A 119 -14.07 -12.57 11.38
CA ASN A 119 -12.67 -12.95 11.56
C ASN A 119 -11.78 -11.71 11.43
N ASP A 120 -11.20 -11.25 12.54
CA ASP A 120 -10.28 -10.10 12.53
C ASP A 120 -8.82 -10.51 12.28
N THR A 121 -8.59 -11.78 11.88
CA THR A 121 -7.30 -12.46 11.70
C THR A 121 -6.60 -12.88 12.99
N ARG A 122 -7.13 -12.51 14.18
CA ARG A 122 -6.49 -12.72 15.49
C ARG A 122 -7.42 -13.39 16.53
N ASN A 123 -8.74 -13.30 16.29
CA ASN A 123 -9.76 -13.76 17.24
C ASN A 123 -10.15 -15.26 17.11
N GLY A 124 -9.52 -15.98 16.17
CA GLY A 124 -9.76 -17.42 15.94
C GLY A 124 -11.12 -17.76 15.32
N LYS A 125 -11.88 -16.78 14.82
CA LYS A 125 -13.22 -16.96 14.24
C LYS A 125 -13.17 -17.36 12.75
N GLY A 126 -12.45 -18.43 12.40
CA GLY A 126 -12.22 -18.86 11.02
C GLY A 126 -13.46 -19.26 10.23
N GLN A 127 -14.63 -19.49 10.89
CA GLN A 127 -15.91 -19.76 10.24
C GLN A 127 -16.55 -18.51 9.59
N TYR A 128 -16.05 -17.31 9.91
CA TYR A 128 -16.49 -16.04 9.32
C TYR A 128 -15.52 -15.56 8.25
N PRO A 129 -15.98 -14.80 7.26
CA PRO A 129 -15.11 -14.03 6.38
C PRO A 129 -14.17 -13.08 7.14
N VAL A 130 -13.03 -12.78 6.52
CA VAL A 130 -12.05 -11.89 7.10
C VAL A 130 -12.47 -10.43 6.91
N VAL A 131 -12.48 -9.69 8.03
CA VAL A 131 -12.44 -8.24 8.07
C VAL A 131 -11.19 -7.85 8.87
N ALA A 132 -10.13 -7.46 8.19
CA ALA A 132 -8.80 -7.27 8.78
C ALA A 132 -8.70 -5.97 9.61
N ASP A 133 -9.57 -5.84 10.60
CA ASP A 133 -9.67 -4.70 11.52
C ASP A 133 -9.59 -5.17 12.99
N PRO A 134 -8.46 -5.79 13.43
CA PRO A 134 -8.30 -6.25 14.80
C PRO A 134 -8.23 -5.10 15.78
N LYS A 135 -8.87 -5.32 16.95
CA LYS A 135 -8.86 -4.33 18.05
C LYS A 135 -7.44 -4.08 18.57
N GLY A 136 -7.17 -2.86 18.98
CA GLY A 136 -5.89 -2.50 19.59
C GLY A 136 -5.69 -0.99 19.69
N THR A 137 -4.72 -0.60 20.49
CA THR A 137 -4.22 0.78 20.55
C THR A 137 -2.79 0.79 20.04
N ASP A 138 -2.44 1.73 19.20
CA ASP A 138 -1.18 1.72 18.47
C ASP A 138 -0.60 3.11 18.24
N LEU A 139 0.73 3.22 18.34
CA LEU A 139 1.48 4.36 17.87
C LEU A 139 1.72 4.20 16.37
N ASN A 140 0.80 4.76 15.59
CA ASN A 140 0.76 4.60 14.14
C ASN A 140 1.81 5.45 13.41
N LEU A 141 2.14 6.65 13.93
CA LEU A 141 3.26 7.47 13.45
C LEU A 141 4.10 7.96 14.64
N ALA A 142 5.41 7.96 14.43
CA ALA A 142 6.39 8.60 15.31
C ALA A 142 7.60 8.99 14.46
N SER A 143 7.60 10.20 13.91
CA SER A 143 8.61 10.62 12.94
C SER A 143 9.09 12.04 13.15
N LEU A 144 10.39 12.26 12.88
CA LEU A 144 11.01 13.55 12.73
C LEU A 144 11.06 13.90 11.25
N THR A 145 10.60 15.11 10.91
CA THR A 145 10.65 15.64 9.53
C THR A 145 11.53 16.89 9.50
N PHE A 146 12.57 16.86 8.67
CA PHE A 146 13.43 18.00 8.39
C PHE A 146 13.08 18.58 7.01
N THR A 147 12.88 19.89 6.95
CA THR A 147 12.49 20.65 5.74
C THR A 147 13.46 21.77 5.39
N GLY A 148 14.60 21.88 6.09
CA GLY A 148 15.61 22.91 5.84
C GLY A 148 16.43 22.69 4.56
N LEU A 149 16.22 21.62 3.83
CA LEU A 149 16.81 21.37 2.52
C LEU A 149 15.92 22.00 1.45
N GLU A 150 16.42 23.01 0.73
CA GLU A 150 15.68 23.64 -0.37
C GLU A 150 15.30 22.58 -1.44
N GLY A 151 14.02 22.49 -1.75
CA GLY A 151 13.48 21.47 -2.65
C GLY A 151 13.41 20.05 -2.05
N GLY A 152 13.83 19.85 -0.80
CA GLY A 152 13.94 18.54 -0.18
C GLY A 152 13.20 18.39 1.15
N LYS A 153 12.94 17.13 1.48
CA LYS A 153 12.38 16.73 2.78
C LYS A 153 13.01 15.40 3.19
N ILE A 154 13.46 15.33 4.44
CA ILE A 154 13.98 14.10 5.05
C ILE A 154 13.02 13.70 6.19
N VAL A 155 12.63 12.44 6.24
CA VAL A 155 11.77 11.90 7.31
C VAL A 155 12.43 10.67 7.92
N LEU A 156 12.58 10.67 9.23
CA LEU A 156 13.12 9.56 10.01
C LEU A 156 12.10 9.05 11.02
N GLY A 157 11.92 7.75 11.10
CA GLY A 157 11.05 7.06 12.04
C GLY A 157 9.82 6.46 11.38
N ARG A 158 8.77 6.17 12.19
CA ARG A 158 7.53 5.57 11.72
C ARG A 158 6.70 6.57 10.93
N GLN A 159 6.53 6.31 9.64
CA GLN A 159 5.93 7.25 8.70
C GLN A 159 5.02 6.55 7.66
N ARG A 160 4.20 7.35 6.98
CA ARG A 160 3.45 6.91 5.80
C ARG A 160 4.31 7.07 4.55
N ILE A 161 4.38 6.02 3.74
CA ILE A 161 4.99 6.08 2.41
C ILE A 161 3.92 5.66 1.40
N ASN A 162 3.54 6.60 0.52
CA ASN A 162 2.63 6.34 -0.60
C ASN A 162 3.34 6.73 -1.88
N ARG A 163 3.49 5.77 -2.81
CA ARG A 163 4.11 6.05 -4.11
C ARG A 163 3.07 5.91 -5.22
N GLU A 164 3.03 6.92 -6.11
CA GLU A 164 2.09 7.04 -7.24
C GLU A 164 0.63 6.74 -6.84
N ASN A 165 0.02 5.77 -7.52
CA ASN A 165 -1.34 5.32 -7.25
C ASN A 165 -1.43 4.32 -6.09
N GLN A 166 -0.30 4.00 -5.42
CA GLN A 166 -0.17 3.02 -4.34
C GLN A 166 -0.33 1.55 -4.79
N ARG A 167 -0.11 1.25 -6.08
CA ARG A 167 -0.17 -0.13 -6.56
C ARG A 167 0.90 -1.01 -5.92
N PHE A 168 2.11 -0.46 -5.73
CA PHE A 168 3.25 -1.19 -5.16
C PHE A 168 3.53 -0.82 -3.71
N ILE A 169 3.49 0.49 -3.38
CA ILE A 169 3.82 1.01 -2.06
C ILE A 169 2.71 1.94 -1.59
N GLY A 170 2.02 1.56 -0.53
CA GLY A 170 0.91 2.32 0.03
C GLY A 170 0.64 2.04 1.50
N THR A 171 -0.19 2.85 2.11
CA THR A 171 -0.51 2.79 3.54
C THR A 171 -1.81 2.07 3.87
N VAL A 172 -2.50 1.53 2.88
CA VAL A 172 -3.77 0.83 3.06
C VAL A 172 -4.77 1.64 3.91
N PRO A 173 -5.03 2.92 3.58
CA PRO A 173 -5.81 3.83 4.43
C PRO A 173 -7.30 3.46 4.52
N TRP A 174 -7.72 2.53 3.66
CA TRP A 174 -9.06 1.95 3.67
C TRP A 174 -9.33 1.21 4.98
N ARG A 175 -8.40 0.40 5.50
CA ARG A 175 -8.57 -0.35 6.74
C ARG A 175 -8.57 0.58 7.96
N GLN A 176 -9.09 0.08 9.10
CA GLN A 176 -9.11 0.83 10.35
C GLN A 176 -7.68 1.02 10.91
N ASN A 177 -6.83 0.00 10.81
CA ASN A 177 -5.39 0.14 11.01
C ASN A 177 -4.71 0.47 9.66
N GLU A 178 -3.66 1.26 9.68
CA GLU A 178 -2.88 1.60 8.49
C GLU A 178 -1.60 0.76 8.41
N GLN A 179 -1.06 0.62 7.19
CA GLN A 179 0.31 0.19 6.98
C GLN A 179 1.24 1.39 7.11
N THR A 180 2.29 1.27 7.92
CA THR A 180 3.30 2.30 8.12
C THR A 180 4.70 1.70 8.10
N PHE A 181 5.72 2.56 7.95
CA PHE A 181 7.08 2.14 7.68
C PHE A 181 8.02 2.78 8.68
N ASP A 182 8.79 1.97 9.43
CA ASP A 182 9.93 2.45 10.21
C ASP A 182 11.08 2.61 9.22
N SER A 183 11.47 3.85 8.92
CA SER A 183 12.28 4.14 7.74
C SER A 183 12.99 5.50 7.81
N LEU A 184 14.02 5.64 6.98
CA LEU A 184 14.60 6.93 6.59
C LEU A 184 14.21 7.19 5.15
N SER A 185 13.51 8.29 4.87
CA SER A 185 13.15 8.68 3.51
C SER A 185 13.60 10.09 3.15
N ILE A 186 13.90 10.28 1.88
CA ILE A 186 14.30 11.53 1.27
C ILE A 186 13.44 11.74 0.02
N ASP A 187 12.65 12.81 0.02
CA ASP A 187 12.01 13.36 -1.18
C ASP A 187 12.80 14.57 -1.64
N TYR A 188 13.19 14.65 -2.91
CA TYR A 188 13.95 15.79 -3.43
C TYR A 188 13.46 16.22 -4.81
N ALA A 189 13.14 17.50 -4.95
CA ALA A 189 12.84 18.17 -6.20
C ALA A 189 14.10 18.92 -6.69
N PHE A 190 14.84 18.33 -7.62
CA PHE A 190 16.00 18.97 -8.25
C PHE A 190 15.58 20.19 -9.08
N THR A 191 14.41 20.10 -9.69
CA THR A 191 13.71 21.17 -10.40
C THR A 191 12.21 20.97 -10.26
N ASP A 192 11.39 21.91 -10.73
CA ASP A 192 9.93 21.72 -10.81
C ASP A 192 9.52 20.51 -11.66
N LYS A 193 10.38 20.09 -12.59
CA LYS A 193 10.14 18.97 -13.51
C LYS A 193 10.79 17.67 -13.08
N PHE A 194 11.90 17.69 -12.37
CA PHE A 194 12.66 16.51 -11.98
C PHE A 194 12.63 16.30 -10.47
N LYS A 195 12.05 15.16 -10.05
CA LYS A 195 11.91 14.78 -8.64
C LYS A 195 12.41 13.36 -8.45
N ALA A 196 13.05 13.10 -7.30
CA ALA A 196 13.47 11.76 -6.90
C ALA A 196 13.08 11.49 -5.46
N PHE A 197 12.96 10.21 -5.16
CA PHE A 197 12.67 9.68 -3.84
C PHE A 197 13.56 8.48 -3.55
N TYR A 198 14.00 8.39 -2.32
CA TYR A 198 14.65 7.21 -1.76
C TYR A 198 14.13 6.94 -0.37
N SER A 199 13.96 5.67 -0.02
CA SER A 199 13.72 5.24 1.36
C SER A 199 14.45 3.93 1.65
N TYR A 200 15.10 3.90 2.80
CA TYR A 200 15.50 2.66 3.48
C TYR A 200 14.41 2.30 4.48
N VAL A 201 13.91 1.07 4.43
CA VAL A 201 12.84 0.56 5.29
C VAL A 201 13.39 -0.56 6.16
N ASP A 202 13.40 -0.34 7.48
CA ASP A 202 13.85 -1.28 8.50
C ASP A 202 12.72 -2.21 8.98
N ARG A 203 11.49 -1.71 8.96
CA ARG A 203 10.30 -2.45 9.38
C ARG A 203 9.06 -1.96 8.64
N VAL A 204 8.19 -2.90 8.27
CA VAL A 204 6.84 -2.59 7.81
C VAL A 204 5.85 -3.01 8.88
N LYS A 205 5.12 -2.05 9.44
CA LYS A 205 3.99 -2.31 10.29
C LYS A 205 2.74 -2.45 9.43
N ARG A 206 2.08 -3.60 9.53
CA ARG A 206 0.94 -3.96 8.70
C ARG A 206 -0.39 -3.62 9.36
N ILE A 207 -1.48 -3.82 8.64
CA ILE A 207 -2.85 -3.54 9.10
C ILE A 207 -3.36 -4.51 10.18
N PHE A 208 -2.67 -5.61 10.45
CA PHE A 208 -3.15 -6.74 11.26
C PHE A 208 -3.00 -6.56 12.78
N GLY A 209 -2.87 -5.31 13.24
CA GLY A 209 -2.90 -4.94 14.65
C GLY A 209 -1.54 -4.54 15.22
N PRO A 210 -1.52 -4.09 16.51
CA PRO A 210 -0.33 -3.53 17.12
C PRO A 210 0.77 -4.57 17.42
N ASP A 211 0.37 -5.79 17.75
CA ASP A 211 1.27 -6.85 18.19
C ASP A 211 1.08 -8.11 17.37
N ASP A 212 2.12 -8.91 17.26
CA ASP A 212 2.05 -10.21 16.63
C ASP A 212 1.18 -11.16 17.47
N PRO A 213 0.39 -12.05 16.82
CA PRO A 213 -0.42 -13.02 17.55
C PRO A 213 0.48 -13.98 18.35
N LEU A 214 -0.04 -14.47 19.47
CA LEU A 214 0.66 -15.49 20.25
C LEU A 214 0.93 -16.74 19.40
N PRO A 215 2.09 -17.40 19.53
CA PRO A 215 2.46 -18.58 18.75
C PRO A 215 1.49 -19.76 18.84
N THR A 216 0.55 -19.70 19.76
CA THR A 216 -0.47 -20.75 20.03
C THR A 216 -1.74 -20.61 19.20
N LEU A 217 -1.90 -19.52 18.42
CA LEU A 217 -3.05 -19.37 17.56
C LEU A 217 -2.79 -20.07 16.22
N PRO A 218 -3.71 -20.93 15.76
CA PRO A 218 -3.48 -21.70 14.55
C PRO A 218 -3.45 -20.82 13.32
N THR A 219 -2.60 -21.15 12.38
CA THR A 219 -2.53 -20.97 10.92
C THR A 219 -3.27 -19.82 10.20
N GLN A 220 -4.05 -18.99 10.88
CA GLN A 220 -4.86 -17.89 10.29
C GLN A 220 -4.37 -16.49 10.69
N ALA A 221 -3.44 -16.39 11.61
CA ALA A 221 -2.94 -15.11 12.07
C ALA A 221 -1.87 -14.60 11.08
N LEU A 222 -2.15 -13.47 10.46
CA LEU A 222 -1.20 -12.78 9.62
C LEU A 222 -0.25 -11.95 10.50
N SER A 223 1.04 -11.94 10.18
CA SER A 223 2.02 -11.13 10.90
C SER A 223 1.62 -9.65 10.92
N ALA A 224 1.71 -9.03 12.10
CA ALA A 224 1.50 -7.59 12.26
C ALA A 224 2.66 -6.77 11.71
N ASN A 225 3.85 -7.35 11.62
CA ASN A 225 5.06 -6.68 11.18
C ASN A 225 5.85 -7.57 10.20
N PHE A 226 6.60 -6.92 9.31
CA PHE A 226 7.75 -7.51 8.65
C PHE A 226 8.99 -6.81 9.16
N SER A 227 10.00 -7.54 9.63
CA SER A 227 11.37 -7.06 9.64
C SER A 227 11.82 -6.86 8.21
N SER A 228 12.61 -5.85 7.93
CA SER A 228 12.87 -5.46 6.55
C SER A 228 14.27 -4.88 6.39
N ASN A 229 14.86 -5.13 5.24
CA ASN A 229 16.07 -4.47 4.77
C ASN A 229 15.83 -4.01 3.32
N SER A 230 14.74 -3.23 3.14
CA SER A 230 14.24 -2.87 1.82
C SER A 230 14.69 -1.48 1.38
N HIS A 231 14.83 -1.33 0.07
CA HIS A 231 15.17 -0.07 -0.58
C HIS A 231 14.09 0.31 -1.60
N LEU A 232 13.54 1.51 -1.45
CA LEU A 232 12.55 2.08 -2.35
C LEU A 232 13.15 3.28 -3.07
N LEU A 233 13.25 3.21 -4.40
CA LEU A 233 13.75 4.31 -5.21
C LEU A 233 12.76 4.64 -6.30
N ASP A 234 12.54 5.91 -6.57
CA ASP A 234 11.88 6.36 -7.78
C ASP A 234 12.37 7.75 -8.23
N ALA A 235 12.29 8.00 -9.51
CA ALA A 235 12.55 9.30 -10.10
C ALA A 235 11.53 9.59 -11.20
N SER A 236 11.10 10.85 -11.30
CA SER A 236 10.13 11.26 -12.31
C SER A 236 10.55 12.55 -12.99
N TYR A 237 10.29 12.62 -14.30
CA TYR A 237 10.47 13.83 -15.09
C TYR A 237 9.18 14.21 -15.82
N THR A 238 8.74 15.46 -15.66
CA THR A 238 7.56 16.02 -16.33
C THR A 238 8.01 16.84 -17.52
N PHE A 239 7.87 16.27 -18.73
CA PHE A 239 8.18 16.98 -19.98
C PHE A 239 7.13 18.03 -20.30
N SER A 240 5.85 17.64 -20.13
CA SER A 240 4.67 18.48 -20.32
C SER A 240 3.51 17.89 -19.48
N PRO A 241 2.36 18.58 -19.36
CA PRO A 241 1.18 18.00 -18.71
C PRO A 241 0.72 16.69 -19.36
N LEU A 242 0.95 16.54 -20.66
CA LEU A 242 0.60 15.33 -21.42
C LEU A 242 1.65 14.22 -21.28
N PHE A 243 2.85 14.50 -20.81
CA PHE A 243 3.93 13.52 -20.79
C PHE A 243 4.77 13.63 -19.51
N ARG A 244 4.53 12.76 -18.55
CA ARG A 244 5.32 12.56 -17.35
C ARG A 244 5.78 11.11 -17.31
N LEU A 245 7.10 10.90 -17.25
CA LEU A 245 7.73 9.60 -17.10
C LEU A 245 8.25 9.44 -15.67
N LYS A 246 8.01 8.27 -15.08
CA LYS A 246 8.57 7.83 -13.79
C LYS A 246 9.24 6.48 -13.97
N GLY A 247 10.48 6.36 -13.48
CA GLY A 247 11.16 5.09 -13.28
C GLY A 247 11.23 4.76 -11.78
N TYR A 248 11.17 3.48 -11.44
CA TYR A 248 11.32 3.04 -10.06
C TYR A 248 12.02 1.69 -9.93
N ALA A 249 12.64 1.49 -8.76
CA ALA A 249 13.23 0.23 -8.33
C ALA A 249 12.85 -0.01 -6.87
N TYR A 250 12.14 -1.09 -6.61
CA TYR A 250 11.75 -1.52 -5.26
C TYR A 250 12.42 -2.87 -4.97
N LEU A 251 13.37 -2.84 -4.03
CA LEU A 251 14.09 -4.01 -3.54
C LEU A 251 13.52 -4.36 -2.18
N LEU A 252 12.63 -5.32 -2.14
CA LEU A 252 11.91 -5.71 -0.93
C LEU A 252 12.57 -6.95 -0.33
N ASP A 253 13.12 -6.79 0.86
CA ASP A 253 13.61 -7.86 1.71
C ASP A 253 12.71 -7.87 2.95
N LEU A 254 11.82 -8.86 3.04
CA LEU A 254 10.73 -8.93 4.01
C LEU A 254 10.81 -10.25 4.78
N GLU A 255 11.11 -10.15 6.05
CA GLU A 255 11.13 -11.28 6.97
C GLU A 255 9.90 -11.26 7.89
N ASN A 256 9.36 -12.41 8.22
CA ASN A 256 8.27 -12.53 9.18
C ASN A 256 8.83 -12.86 10.57
N ASP A 257 8.63 -12.00 11.52
CA ASP A 257 9.12 -12.15 12.91
C ASP A 257 8.48 -13.33 13.66
N LEU A 258 7.39 -13.92 13.15
CA LEU A 258 6.56 -14.84 13.91
C LEU A 258 6.88 -16.32 13.76
N LEU A 259 7.53 -16.74 12.66
CA LEU A 259 7.62 -18.17 12.38
C LEU A 259 9.01 -18.56 11.90
N PRO A 260 9.65 -19.53 12.58
CA PRO A 260 10.58 -20.39 11.85
C PRO A 260 9.76 -21.13 10.80
N SER A 261 10.04 -20.84 9.52
CA SER A 261 9.51 -21.50 8.30
C SER A 261 9.14 -22.98 8.50
N PRO A 262 8.22 -23.59 7.78
CA PRO A 262 7.28 -23.11 6.78
C PRO A 262 5.83 -23.53 7.11
N THR A 263 5.03 -22.68 7.66
CA THR A 263 3.59 -22.96 7.68
C THR A 263 2.95 -22.25 6.50
N PRO A 264 2.40 -22.96 5.51
CA PRO A 264 1.65 -22.32 4.43
C PRO A 264 0.52 -21.50 5.04
N LEU A 265 0.49 -20.20 4.74
CA LEU A 265 -0.70 -19.39 5.00
C LEU A 265 -1.86 -20.05 4.26
N SER A 266 -2.97 -20.30 4.94
CA SER A 266 -4.14 -21.06 4.44
C SER A 266 -4.88 -20.42 3.25
N ILE A 267 -4.31 -19.38 2.65
CA ILE A 267 -4.80 -18.67 1.47
C ILE A 267 -3.88 -18.82 0.25
N GLY A 268 -3.07 -19.89 0.19
CA GLY A 268 -2.20 -20.17 -0.96
C GLY A 268 -0.94 -19.30 -1.04
N LEU A 269 -0.71 -18.46 -0.03
CA LEU A 269 0.51 -17.66 0.12
C LEU A 269 1.59 -18.55 0.73
N GLY A 270 2.72 -18.63 0.11
CA GLY A 270 3.91 -19.31 0.62
C GLY A 270 4.35 -18.79 1.99
N THR A 271 5.59 -19.05 2.38
CA THR A 271 6.21 -18.47 3.58
C THR A 271 6.28 -16.94 3.47
N SER A 272 6.49 -16.25 4.57
CA SER A 272 6.62 -14.78 4.60
C SER A 272 7.74 -14.25 3.72
N ASP A 273 8.84 -15.00 3.62
CA ASP A 273 9.99 -14.63 2.81
C ASP A 273 9.68 -14.71 1.30
N SER A 274 8.58 -15.40 0.92
CA SER A 274 8.08 -15.47 -0.46
C SER A 274 7.58 -14.13 -1.02
N PHE A 275 7.50 -13.08 -0.20
CA PHE A 275 7.19 -11.72 -0.65
C PHE A 275 8.42 -10.86 -0.95
N SER A 276 9.62 -11.34 -0.59
CA SER A 276 10.86 -10.65 -0.93
C SER A 276 11.04 -10.65 -2.45
N SER A 277 11.15 -9.46 -3.03
CA SER A 277 11.13 -9.29 -4.49
C SER A 277 11.93 -8.07 -4.94
N GLN A 278 12.45 -8.13 -6.15
CA GLN A 278 13.03 -7.00 -6.85
C GLN A 278 12.09 -6.61 -7.99
N THR A 279 11.57 -5.38 -7.95
CA THR A 279 10.66 -4.84 -8.96
C THR A 279 11.27 -3.62 -9.62
N LEU A 280 11.40 -3.63 -10.94
CA LEU A 280 11.84 -2.51 -11.75
C LEU A 280 10.73 -2.10 -12.70
N GLY A 281 10.39 -0.82 -12.76
CA GLY A 281 9.29 -0.40 -13.62
C GLY A 281 9.39 1.03 -14.15
N LEU A 282 8.58 1.27 -15.17
CA LEU A 282 8.39 2.55 -15.82
C LEU A 282 6.89 2.86 -15.92
N ARG A 283 6.53 4.06 -15.53
CA ARG A 283 5.14 4.56 -15.62
C ARG A 283 5.10 5.87 -16.41
N LEU A 284 4.29 5.89 -17.42
CA LEU A 284 3.96 7.04 -18.24
C LEU A 284 2.56 7.53 -17.90
N THR A 285 2.39 8.82 -17.66
CA THR A 285 1.09 9.42 -17.39
C THR A 285 0.94 10.75 -18.13
N GLY A 286 -0.28 11.08 -18.53
CA GLY A 286 -0.58 12.35 -19.14
C GLY A 286 -2.01 12.81 -18.90
N LYS A 287 -2.20 14.13 -18.97
CA LYS A 287 -3.51 14.78 -18.92
C LYS A 287 -3.54 15.92 -19.91
N GLN A 288 -4.65 16.02 -20.67
CA GLN A 288 -4.90 17.06 -21.68
C GLN A 288 -6.28 17.66 -21.47
N ASP A 289 -6.33 18.98 -21.35
CA ASP A 289 -7.56 19.75 -21.48
C ASP A 289 -7.93 19.84 -22.96
N LEU A 290 -9.12 19.33 -23.30
CA LEU A 290 -9.66 19.34 -24.66
C LEU A 290 -10.63 20.51 -24.92
N GLY A 291 -10.86 21.37 -23.91
CA GLY A 291 -11.80 22.47 -23.94
C GLY A 291 -13.24 22.06 -23.58
N GLY A 292 -14.09 23.02 -23.21
CA GLY A 292 -15.49 22.77 -22.86
C GLY A 292 -15.71 21.86 -21.68
N ASP A 293 -14.89 21.98 -20.64
CA ASP A 293 -14.86 21.12 -19.44
C ASP A 293 -14.49 19.64 -19.70
N LEU A 294 -14.00 19.32 -20.91
CA LEU A 294 -13.57 17.98 -21.28
C LEU A 294 -12.07 17.80 -21.05
N ASN A 295 -11.72 16.82 -20.27
CA ASN A 295 -10.32 16.45 -20.00
C ASN A 295 -10.10 14.99 -20.37
N PHE A 296 -9.00 14.73 -21.08
CA PHE A 296 -8.47 13.39 -21.33
C PHE A 296 -7.33 13.09 -20.38
N SER A 297 -7.25 11.85 -19.89
CA SER A 297 -6.12 11.36 -19.08
C SER A 297 -5.76 9.94 -19.51
N TYR A 298 -4.49 9.58 -19.34
CA TYR A 298 -4.04 8.21 -19.57
C TYR A 298 -2.92 7.82 -18.62
N ALA A 299 -2.76 6.52 -18.42
CA ALA A 299 -1.60 5.91 -17.80
C ALA A 299 -1.19 4.65 -18.55
N ALA A 300 0.10 4.41 -18.67
CA ALA A 300 0.68 3.16 -19.14
C ALA A 300 1.84 2.81 -18.21
N GLU A 301 1.90 1.59 -17.73
CA GLU A 301 2.94 1.12 -16.81
C GLU A 301 3.40 -0.27 -17.19
N PHE A 302 4.69 -0.50 -17.07
CA PHE A 302 5.32 -1.82 -17.18
C PHE A 302 6.29 -1.99 -16.01
N ALA A 303 6.28 -3.18 -15.41
CA ALA A 303 7.28 -3.57 -14.43
C ALA A 303 7.68 -5.04 -14.61
N ALA A 304 8.94 -5.33 -14.35
CA ALA A 304 9.46 -6.68 -14.22
C ALA A 304 9.79 -6.96 -12.75
N GLN A 305 9.39 -8.12 -12.27
CA GLN A 305 9.64 -8.56 -10.90
C GLN A 305 10.29 -9.94 -10.90
N GLN A 306 11.26 -10.10 -10.02
CA GLN A 306 11.89 -11.40 -9.74
C GLN A 306 12.09 -11.59 -8.25
N ASP A 307 12.42 -12.82 -7.86
CA ASP A 307 12.84 -13.15 -6.50
C ASP A 307 14.04 -12.30 -6.05
N TYR A 308 14.08 -11.98 -4.75
CA TYR A 308 15.16 -11.21 -4.13
C TYR A 308 15.41 -11.70 -2.71
N ALA A 309 16.62 -11.43 -2.17
CA ALA A 309 17.04 -11.83 -0.83
C ALA A 309 16.81 -13.35 -0.58
N ASP A 310 16.20 -13.71 0.54
CA ASP A 310 15.97 -15.09 0.95
C ASP A 310 14.64 -15.67 0.43
N ASN A 311 14.06 -15.13 -0.65
CA ASN A 311 12.86 -15.69 -1.26
C ASN A 311 13.09 -17.13 -1.71
N PRO A 312 12.30 -18.12 -1.20
CA PRO A 312 12.48 -19.54 -1.54
C PRO A 312 12.04 -19.90 -2.96
N ASN A 313 11.26 -19.03 -3.61
CA ASN A 313 10.78 -19.20 -4.97
C ASN A 313 11.78 -18.58 -5.97
N ASN A 314 11.73 -19.04 -7.23
CA ASN A 314 12.57 -18.48 -8.29
C ASN A 314 11.67 -18.16 -9.48
N TYR A 315 11.31 -16.91 -9.65
CA TYR A 315 10.37 -16.45 -10.67
C TYR A 315 10.85 -15.16 -11.36
N ASP A 316 10.29 -14.90 -12.53
CA ASP A 316 10.53 -13.71 -13.35
C ASP A 316 9.21 -13.39 -14.06
N GLU A 317 8.42 -12.47 -13.47
CA GLU A 317 7.07 -12.15 -13.90
C GLU A 317 6.91 -10.66 -14.19
N ASN A 318 6.00 -10.32 -15.10
CA ASN A 318 5.77 -8.95 -15.52
C ASN A 318 4.42 -8.44 -15.05
N TYR A 319 4.33 -7.12 -14.98
CA TYR A 319 3.14 -6.35 -14.72
C TYR A 319 2.97 -5.28 -15.80
N TYR A 320 1.76 -5.11 -16.29
CA TYR A 320 1.43 -3.99 -17.14
C TYR A 320 0.00 -3.51 -16.91
N VAL A 321 -0.18 -2.21 -17.07
CA VAL A 321 -1.50 -1.59 -17.05
C VAL A 321 -1.56 -0.49 -18.11
N VAL A 322 -2.70 -0.39 -18.78
CA VAL A 322 -3.07 0.72 -19.65
C VAL A 322 -4.44 1.24 -19.22
N GLU A 323 -4.51 2.53 -18.97
CA GLU A 323 -5.76 3.22 -18.62
C GLU A 323 -5.98 4.42 -19.54
N ALA A 324 -7.23 4.67 -19.89
CA ALA A 324 -7.67 5.89 -20.54
C ALA A 324 -8.92 6.44 -19.85
N GLY A 325 -8.96 7.74 -19.63
CA GLY A 325 -10.05 8.42 -18.95
C GLY A 325 -10.51 9.69 -19.65
N LEU A 326 -11.81 9.95 -19.57
CA LEU A 326 -12.45 11.18 -20.03
C LEU A 326 -13.28 11.75 -18.88
N ASP A 327 -12.97 12.97 -18.48
CA ASP A 327 -13.78 13.74 -17.52
C ASP A 327 -14.50 14.86 -18.26
N TRP A 328 -15.82 14.93 -18.11
CA TRP A 328 -16.65 15.98 -18.69
C TRP A 328 -17.58 16.56 -17.64
N ALA A 329 -17.36 17.84 -17.31
CA ALA A 329 -18.13 18.57 -16.31
C ALA A 329 -18.24 17.81 -14.97
N LYS A 330 -19.38 17.16 -14.71
CA LYS A 330 -19.65 16.39 -13.47
C LYS A 330 -19.48 14.88 -13.62
N PHE A 331 -19.18 14.42 -14.82
CA PHE A 331 -19.08 13.00 -15.15
C PHE A 331 -17.63 12.63 -15.47
N GLY A 332 -17.27 11.41 -15.18
CA GLY A 332 -16.01 10.82 -15.59
C GLY A 332 -16.22 9.40 -16.09
N PHE A 333 -15.41 8.99 -17.03
CA PHE A 333 -15.38 7.64 -17.58
C PHE A 333 -13.94 7.17 -17.68
N LYS A 334 -13.68 5.92 -17.32
CA LYS A 334 -12.36 5.29 -17.42
C LYS A 334 -12.52 3.87 -17.94
N LEU A 335 -11.62 3.48 -18.84
CA LEU A 335 -11.38 2.11 -19.29
C LEU A 335 -9.94 1.75 -18.88
N GLY A 336 -9.74 0.56 -18.35
CA GLY A 336 -8.42 0.06 -17.98
C GLY A 336 -8.30 -1.44 -18.23
N TYR A 337 -7.07 -1.85 -18.50
CA TYR A 337 -6.66 -3.24 -18.57
C TYR A 337 -5.37 -3.42 -17.79
N GLU A 338 -5.40 -4.27 -16.80
CA GLU A 338 -4.27 -4.57 -15.91
C GLU A 338 -3.93 -6.05 -15.97
N THR A 339 -2.65 -6.37 -15.98
CA THR A 339 -2.15 -7.74 -15.93
C THR A 339 -1.04 -7.88 -14.90
N LEU A 340 -1.15 -8.93 -14.09
CA LEU A 340 -0.10 -9.43 -13.20
C LEU A 340 0.18 -10.86 -13.65
N GLU A 341 1.37 -11.12 -14.19
CA GLU A 341 1.74 -12.44 -14.71
C GLU A 341 1.92 -13.47 -13.58
N GLY A 342 1.79 -14.75 -13.96
CA GLY A 342 2.04 -15.89 -13.11
C GLY A 342 2.35 -17.15 -13.91
N SER A 343 3.28 -17.96 -13.41
CA SER A 343 3.78 -19.19 -14.07
C SER A 343 2.79 -20.37 -14.03
N GLY A 344 1.71 -20.27 -13.25
CA GLY A 344 0.83 -21.39 -12.89
C GLY A 344 1.30 -22.16 -11.66
N VAL A 345 2.46 -21.80 -11.09
CA VAL A 345 3.04 -22.43 -9.89
C VAL A 345 2.80 -21.55 -8.67
N ALA A 346 2.38 -22.15 -7.56
CA ALA A 346 2.11 -21.41 -6.32
C ALA A 346 3.38 -20.70 -5.80
N GLY A 347 3.26 -19.40 -5.54
CA GLY A 347 4.35 -18.53 -5.11
C GLY A 347 5.19 -17.93 -6.24
N GLU A 348 4.88 -18.25 -7.49
CA GLU A 348 5.58 -17.75 -8.69
C GLU A 348 4.62 -16.89 -9.53
N SER A 349 4.15 -15.79 -8.96
CA SER A 349 3.35 -14.79 -9.66
C SER A 349 3.76 -13.38 -9.21
N PHE A 350 3.54 -12.39 -10.04
CA PHE A 350 3.82 -11.00 -9.74
C PHE A 350 3.04 -10.54 -8.51
N GLN A 351 3.71 -10.07 -7.44
CA GLN A 351 3.08 -9.71 -6.18
C GLN A 351 3.30 -8.25 -5.81
N THR A 352 2.33 -7.67 -5.10
CA THR A 352 2.40 -6.30 -4.60
C THR A 352 2.18 -6.23 -3.07
N PRO A 353 3.07 -6.85 -2.26
CA PRO A 353 2.84 -7.10 -0.84
C PRO A 353 2.70 -5.84 0.02
N LEU A 354 3.25 -4.71 -0.43
CA LEU A 354 3.18 -3.42 0.25
C LEU A 354 2.22 -2.43 -0.42
N GLY A 355 1.43 -2.89 -1.39
CA GLY A 355 0.43 -2.09 -2.09
C GLY A 355 -0.83 -1.80 -1.26
N THR A 356 -1.61 -0.82 -1.68
CA THR A 356 -2.98 -0.61 -1.22
C THR A 356 -3.94 -1.43 -2.09
N ASN A 357 -3.84 -2.76 -1.98
CA ASN A 357 -4.43 -3.70 -2.95
C ASN A 357 -5.97 -3.62 -3.03
N HIS A 358 -6.67 -3.29 -1.93
CA HIS A 358 -8.12 -3.02 -1.95
C HIS A 358 -8.56 -1.94 -2.95
N LYS A 359 -7.65 -1.16 -3.49
CA LYS A 359 -7.93 -0.10 -4.48
C LYS A 359 -7.99 -0.66 -5.91
N PHE A 360 -7.53 -1.89 -6.12
CA PHE A 360 -7.32 -2.52 -7.41
C PHE A 360 -7.98 -3.89 -7.46
N ASN A 361 -8.31 -4.38 -8.65
CA ASN A 361 -8.79 -5.73 -8.93
C ASN A 361 -10.02 -6.13 -8.09
N GLY A 362 -11.01 -5.20 -8.00
CA GLY A 362 -12.26 -5.39 -7.29
C GLY A 362 -12.19 -5.16 -5.77
N TRP A 363 -13.32 -4.77 -5.18
CA TRP A 363 -13.43 -4.47 -3.75
C TRP A 363 -13.90 -5.65 -2.90
N ALA A 364 -14.27 -6.77 -3.56
CA ALA A 364 -14.48 -8.03 -2.86
C ALA A 364 -13.20 -8.56 -2.20
N ASP A 365 -12.03 -7.99 -2.55
CA ASP A 365 -10.71 -8.35 -1.99
C ASP A 365 -10.29 -9.79 -2.30
N LEU A 366 -10.78 -10.39 -3.38
CA LEU A 366 -10.40 -11.75 -3.75
C LEU A 366 -8.95 -11.81 -4.24
N PHE A 367 -8.50 -10.78 -4.97
CA PHE A 367 -7.20 -10.72 -5.62
C PHE A 367 -6.19 -9.81 -4.90
N LEU A 368 -6.26 -9.72 -3.54
CA LEU A 368 -5.24 -9.03 -2.75
C LEU A 368 -3.84 -9.65 -2.90
N VAL A 369 -3.81 -10.90 -3.32
CA VAL A 369 -2.64 -11.68 -3.71
C VAL A 369 -2.90 -12.24 -5.08
N THR A 370 -1.96 -12.06 -5.98
CA THR A 370 -2.08 -12.57 -7.34
C THR A 370 -2.11 -14.09 -7.34
N PRO A 371 -3.10 -14.72 -7.98
CA PRO A 371 -3.18 -16.16 -8.09
C PRO A 371 -1.96 -16.76 -8.84
N PRO A 372 -1.69 -18.06 -8.69
CA PRO A 372 -0.60 -18.72 -9.41
C PRO A 372 -0.67 -18.57 -10.94
N GLY A 373 -1.86 -18.58 -11.50
CA GLY A 373 -2.10 -18.37 -12.94
C GLY A 373 -2.03 -16.91 -13.39
N GLY A 374 -1.61 -16.00 -12.51
CA GLY A 374 -1.67 -14.57 -12.80
C GLY A 374 -3.09 -14.02 -12.74
N LEU A 375 -3.24 -12.76 -13.11
CA LEU A 375 -4.52 -12.05 -13.13
C LEU A 375 -4.55 -11.07 -14.30
N GLU A 376 -5.59 -11.14 -15.09
CA GLU A 376 -6.01 -10.12 -16.04
C GLU A 376 -7.28 -9.45 -15.52
N ASP A 377 -7.35 -8.14 -15.54
CA ASP A 377 -8.49 -7.33 -15.09
C ASP A 377 -8.84 -6.30 -16.16
N LEU A 378 -9.92 -6.54 -16.89
CA LEU A 378 -10.52 -5.56 -17.77
C LEU A 378 -11.62 -4.82 -17.02
N TYR A 379 -11.48 -3.51 -16.83
CA TYR A 379 -12.46 -2.75 -16.10
C TYR A 379 -12.92 -1.47 -16.77
N ILE A 380 -14.17 -1.11 -16.46
CA ILE A 380 -14.81 0.12 -16.90
C ILE A 380 -15.36 0.85 -15.68
N GLN A 381 -15.10 2.13 -15.56
CA GLN A 381 -15.55 2.96 -14.44
C GLN A 381 -16.33 4.17 -14.94
N GLY A 382 -17.49 4.39 -14.33
CA GLY A 382 -18.25 5.62 -14.42
C GLY A 382 -18.23 6.40 -13.09
N THR A 383 -18.04 7.72 -13.16
CA THR A 383 -18.12 8.59 -11.97
C THR A 383 -19.09 9.74 -12.18
N ALA A 384 -19.74 10.22 -11.13
CA ALA A 384 -20.62 11.37 -11.18
C ALA A 384 -20.54 12.23 -9.91
N LYS A 385 -20.65 13.54 -10.09
CA LYS A 385 -20.88 14.49 -8.98
C LYS A 385 -22.31 14.97 -9.05
N ALA A 386 -23.17 14.53 -8.15
CA ALA A 386 -24.60 14.84 -8.13
C ALA A 386 -25.10 14.89 -6.69
N LEU A 387 -26.23 15.60 -6.44
CA LEU A 387 -26.90 15.66 -5.13
C LEU A 387 -25.95 16.03 -3.97
N GLY A 388 -24.94 16.84 -4.24
CA GLY A 388 -23.91 17.21 -3.25
C GLY A 388 -22.91 16.10 -2.93
N GLY A 389 -23.01 14.93 -3.56
CA GLY A 389 -22.16 13.77 -3.34
C GLY A 389 -21.30 13.40 -4.55
N LYS A 390 -20.46 12.38 -4.35
CA LYS A 390 -19.65 11.73 -5.38
C LYS A 390 -20.07 10.28 -5.47
N PHE A 391 -20.21 9.79 -6.70
CA PHE A 391 -20.63 8.43 -7.02
C PHE A 391 -19.60 7.80 -7.95
N SER A 392 -19.34 6.51 -7.78
CA SER A 392 -18.57 5.71 -8.72
C SER A 392 -19.21 4.33 -8.87
N LEU A 393 -19.25 3.84 -10.10
CA LEU A 393 -19.64 2.49 -10.48
C LEU A 393 -18.50 1.91 -11.29
N ILE A 394 -18.07 0.69 -10.96
CA ILE A 394 -17.01 -0.02 -11.69
C ILE A 394 -17.54 -1.41 -12.01
N TYR A 395 -17.23 -1.89 -13.19
CA TYR A 395 -17.37 -3.28 -13.59
C TYR A 395 -15.98 -3.83 -13.90
N HIS A 396 -15.70 -5.01 -13.39
CA HIS A 396 -14.47 -5.77 -13.60
C HIS A 396 -14.80 -7.12 -14.22
N ASP A 397 -13.93 -7.57 -15.12
CA ASP A 397 -13.93 -8.90 -15.71
C ASP A 397 -12.54 -9.52 -15.50
N PHE A 398 -12.50 -10.66 -14.79
CA PHE A 398 -11.26 -11.25 -14.29
C PHE A 398 -10.97 -12.59 -14.93
N SER A 399 -9.77 -12.75 -15.46
CA SER A 399 -9.30 -14.02 -16.03
C SER A 399 -7.86 -14.35 -15.61
N PRO A 400 -7.46 -15.64 -15.66
CA PRO A 400 -6.06 -15.99 -15.47
C PRO A 400 -5.23 -15.56 -16.68
N GLN A 401 -4.05 -15.01 -16.43
CA GLN A 401 -3.08 -14.68 -17.48
C GLN A 401 -2.47 -15.96 -18.09
N THR A 402 -2.24 -16.99 -17.28
CA THR A 402 -1.75 -18.30 -17.70
C THR A 402 -2.77 -19.40 -17.39
N GLY A 403 -3.03 -20.24 -18.35
CA GLY A 403 -4.02 -21.32 -18.23
C GLY A 403 -5.28 -21.03 -19.04
N SER A 404 -6.39 -21.61 -18.63
CA SER A 404 -7.70 -21.44 -19.27
C SER A 404 -8.79 -21.33 -18.20
N GLY A 405 -9.86 -20.64 -18.53
CA GLY A 405 -11.00 -20.42 -17.64
C GLY A 405 -11.20 -18.95 -17.35
N ASP A 406 -12.08 -18.70 -16.40
CA ASP A 406 -12.47 -17.37 -15.97
C ASP A 406 -12.43 -17.34 -14.44
N TYR A 407 -12.11 -16.20 -13.85
CA TYR A 407 -12.21 -16.04 -12.40
C TYR A 407 -13.56 -15.48 -11.99
N GLY A 408 -14.27 -14.82 -12.89
CA GLY A 408 -15.56 -14.20 -12.66
C GLY A 408 -15.55 -12.69 -12.89
N SER A 409 -16.62 -12.04 -12.45
CA SER A 409 -16.80 -10.61 -12.63
C SER A 409 -17.23 -9.91 -11.33
N GLU A 410 -17.02 -8.60 -11.23
CA GLU A 410 -17.39 -7.82 -10.06
C GLU A 410 -18.05 -6.50 -10.43
N ILE A 411 -19.09 -6.14 -9.70
CA ILE A 411 -19.68 -4.79 -9.75
C ILE A 411 -19.43 -4.10 -8.43
N ASP A 412 -18.76 -2.95 -8.54
CA ASP A 412 -18.40 -2.09 -7.43
C ASP A 412 -19.16 -0.77 -7.47
N PHE A 413 -19.75 -0.37 -6.36
CA PHE A 413 -20.42 0.92 -6.25
C PHE A 413 -20.03 1.65 -4.97
N VAL A 414 -19.75 2.95 -5.07
CA VAL A 414 -19.52 3.82 -3.91
C VAL A 414 -20.24 5.15 -4.07
N ALA A 415 -20.82 5.60 -2.97
CA ALA A 415 -21.41 6.93 -2.82
C ALA A 415 -20.85 7.60 -1.58
N SER A 416 -20.46 8.88 -1.67
CA SER A 416 -19.89 9.62 -0.55
C SER A 416 -20.37 11.06 -0.53
N TRP A 417 -20.60 11.57 0.70
CA TRP A 417 -20.97 12.96 0.97
C TRP A 417 -20.07 13.51 2.07
N SER A 418 -19.69 14.79 1.94
CA SER A 418 -19.13 15.57 3.03
C SER A 418 -20.15 16.64 3.42
N PHE A 419 -20.45 16.78 4.70
CA PHE A 419 -21.44 17.71 5.21
C PHE A 419 -20.87 18.42 6.44
N MET A 420 -21.28 19.67 6.63
CA MET A 420 -20.60 20.58 7.53
C MET A 420 -19.07 20.58 7.21
N LYS A 421 -18.23 21.11 8.02
CA LYS A 421 -16.79 21.17 7.72
C LYS A 421 -16.07 19.83 8.00
N ASN A 422 -16.56 19.08 8.97
CA ASN A 422 -15.79 18.04 9.67
C ASN A 422 -16.36 16.63 9.49
N TYR A 423 -17.50 16.44 8.81
CA TYR A 423 -18.18 15.16 8.76
C TYR A 423 -18.27 14.61 7.35
N SER A 424 -18.16 13.30 7.24
CA SER A 424 -18.41 12.60 5.98
C SER A 424 -19.14 11.28 6.21
N VAL A 425 -19.89 10.85 5.19
CA VAL A 425 -20.51 9.53 5.10
C VAL A 425 -20.14 8.89 3.78
N LEU A 426 -19.91 7.58 3.82
CA LEU A 426 -19.65 6.75 2.64
C LEU A 426 -20.45 5.46 2.76
N ALA A 427 -21.14 5.10 1.67
CA ALA A 427 -21.71 3.78 1.46
C ALA A 427 -21.03 3.12 0.25
N LYS A 428 -20.72 1.83 0.36
CA LYS A 428 -19.97 1.08 -0.66
C LYS A 428 -20.50 -0.33 -0.76
N PHE A 429 -20.51 -0.89 -1.98
CA PHE A 429 -20.88 -2.27 -2.28
C PHE A 429 -19.84 -2.90 -3.19
N ALA A 430 -19.66 -4.21 -3.07
CA ALA A 430 -18.96 -5.07 -4.01
C ALA A 430 -19.76 -6.34 -4.18
N LEU A 431 -20.03 -6.72 -5.41
CA LEU A 431 -20.78 -7.91 -5.80
C LEU A 431 -19.92 -8.70 -6.78
N PHE A 432 -19.25 -9.73 -6.29
CA PHE A 432 -18.42 -10.62 -7.08
C PHE A 432 -19.18 -11.90 -7.39
N ASP A 433 -19.30 -12.23 -8.66
CA ASP A 433 -19.86 -13.46 -9.21
C ASP A 433 -18.72 -14.34 -9.73
N GLY A 434 -18.49 -15.46 -9.07
CA GLY A 434 -17.33 -16.31 -9.27
C GLY A 434 -17.57 -17.40 -10.32
N ASP A 435 -16.58 -17.63 -11.17
CA ASP A 435 -16.56 -18.72 -12.14
C ASP A 435 -15.60 -19.85 -11.74
N ASN A 436 -15.72 -21.02 -12.38
CA ASN A 436 -14.78 -22.14 -12.25
C ASN A 436 -14.51 -22.61 -10.79
N ASN A 437 -15.55 -22.70 -9.96
CA ASN A 437 -15.53 -23.07 -8.54
C ASN A 437 -14.95 -21.99 -7.61
N ILE A 438 -14.84 -20.76 -8.06
CA ILE A 438 -14.59 -19.62 -7.19
C ILE A 438 -15.95 -19.20 -6.60
N SER A 439 -15.98 -19.03 -5.29
CA SER A 439 -17.23 -18.73 -4.57
C SER A 439 -17.57 -17.23 -4.67
N ASP A 440 -18.86 -16.94 -4.74
CA ASP A 440 -19.41 -15.60 -4.74
C ASP A 440 -19.10 -14.85 -3.45
N ILE A 441 -18.92 -13.54 -3.57
CA ILE A 441 -18.65 -12.63 -2.46
C ILE A 441 -19.50 -11.38 -2.59
N ASN A 442 -20.33 -11.10 -1.58
CA ASN A 442 -21.09 -9.87 -1.48
C ASN A 442 -20.60 -9.05 -0.28
N LYS A 443 -20.26 -7.81 -0.49
CA LYS A 443 -19.83 -6.92 0.58
C LYS A 443 -20.60 -5.60 0.61
N PHE A 444 -20.83 -5.11 1.81
CA PHE A 444 -21.39 -3.78 2.05
C PHE A 444 -20.63 -3.05 3.14
N TRP A 445 -20.41 -1.75 2.95
CA TRP A 445 -19.80 -0.88 3.94
C TRP A 445 -20.63 0.38 4.15
N LEU A 446 -20.74 0.78 5.41
CA LEU A 446 -21.17 2.11 5.82
C LEU A 446 -20.10 2.74 6.72
N MET A 447 -19.63 3.92 6.36
CA MET A 447 -18.57 4.59 7.09
C MET A 447 -19.01 6.03 7.42
N LEU A 448 -18.86 6.42 8.68
CA LEU A 448 -19.08 7.77 9.18
C LEU A 448 -17.75 8.28 9.74
N SER A 449 -17.34 9.47 9.33
CA SER A 449 -16.11 10.09 9.83
C SER A 449 -16.37 11.49 10.37
N ALA A 450 -15.61 11.86 11.41
CA ALA A 450 -15.61 13.20 12.01
C ALA A 450 -14.16 13.57 12.38
N ASP A 451 -13.68 14.73 11.90
CA ASP A 451 -12.29 15.19 12.11
C ASP A 451 -12.30 16.62 12.69
N PHE A 452 -11.56 16.84 13.79
CA PHE A 452 -11.52 18.07 14.58
C PHE A 452 -10.10 18.56 14.82
#